data_97942ef980f3229b7e9710dd62363b52
#
_entry.id   97942ef980f3229b7e9710dd62363b52
#
_cell.length_a   1.000
_cell.length_b   1.000
_cell.length_c   1.000
_cell.angle_alpha   90.00
_cell.angle_beta   90.00
_cell.angle_gamma   90.00
#
_symmetry.space_group_name_H-M   'P 1'
#
loop_
_entity.id
_entity.type
_entity.pdbx_description
1 polymer ?
#
loop_
_entity_poly.entity_id
_entity_poly.type
_entity_poly.pdbx_seq_one_letter_code
_entity_poly.pdbx_strand_id
1 'polypeptide(L)'
;MEEIKDKDYSLEAVPESARKGFRSMFFVMLGFTFFSASMSVGAKLGNGLDFSEFVLACIIGGIILSIYCGILAYIGSDTGLTMDLLCRKAFGKKGSYLSSLVLGLTQIGWFGVGVAMFSIPTAQLLGINEWALTIAAGLLMTLTAATG
;
A
#
# COMPACT_ATOMS: atom_id res chain seq x y z
N MET A 1 10.15 -24.90 -23.71
CA MET A 1 10.28 -23.89 -22.63
C MET A 1 8.90 -23.28 -22.49
N GLU A 2 8.15 -23.64 -21.44
CA GLU A 2 6.92 -22.93 -21.11
C GLU A 2 7.31 -21.49 -20.76
N GLU A 3 6.84 -20.53 -21.54
CA GLU A 3 6.89 -19.12 -21.14
C GLU A 3 6.20 -19.02 -19.79
N ILE A 4 6.97 -18.65 -18.75
CA ILE A 4 6.42 -18.27 -17.45
C ILE A 4 5.55 -17.05 -17.73
N LYS A 5 4.26 -17.30 -17.93
CA LYS A 5 3.27 -16.25 -18.18
C LYS A 5 3.25 -15.38 -16.94
N ASP A 6 3.77 -14.16 -17.08
CA ASP A 6 3.77 -13.17 -16.00
C ASP A 6 2.33 -12.90 -15.55
N LYS A 7 1.95 -13.47 -14.41
CA LYS A 7 0.58 -13.37 -13.89
C LYS A 7 0.23 -11.95 -13.45
N ASP A 8 1.25 -11.11 -13.22
CA ASP A 8 1.09 -9.77 -12.67
C ASP A 8 1.10 -8.67 -13.74
N TYR A 9 1.22 -9.04 -15.02
CA TYR A 9 1.25 -8.10 -16.14
C TYR A 9 2.28 -6.97 -15.96
N SER A 10 3.46 -7.30 -15.41
CA SER A 10 4.48 -6.31 -15.06
C SER A 10 5.04 -5.55 -16.25
N LEU A 11 5.02 -6.18 -17.44
CA LEU A 11 5.60 -5.64 -18.68
C LEU A 11 4.55 -5.30 -19.75
N GLU A 12 3.30 -5.68 -19.54
CA GLU A 12 2.21 -5.52 -20.51
C GLU A 12 0.97 -4.88 -19.86
N ALA A 13 0.13 -4.27 -20.70
CA ALA A 13 -1.15 -3.76 -20.22
C ALA A 13 -2.10 -4.91 -19.86
N VAL A 14 -2.83 -4.77 -18.78
CA VAL A 14 -3.84 -5.74 -18.35
C VAL A 14 -4.95 -5.80 -19.40
N PRO A 15 -5.19 -6.95 -20.04
CA PRO A 15 -6.25 -7.09 -21.03
C PRO A 15 -7.63 -6.90 -20.38
N GLU A 16 -8.59 -6.41 -21.15
CA GLU A 16 -9.93 -6.12 -20.62
C GLU A 16 -10.61 -7.32 -19.96
N SER A 17 -10.37 -8.52 -20.49
CA SER A 17 -10.90 -9.78 -19.93
C SER A 17 -10.37 -10.13 -18.54
N ALA A 18 -9.20 -9.62 -18.16
CA ALA A 18 -8.58 -9.84 -16.85
C ALA A 18 -8.88 -8.72 -15.85
N ARG A 19 -9.47 -7.61 -16.29
CA ARG A 19 -9.80 -6.49 -15.42
C ARG A 19 -10.93 -6.84 -14.45
N LYS A 20 -10.77 -6.43 -13.20
CA LYS A 20 -11.80 -6.65 -12.17
C LYS A 20 -12.89 -5.60 -12.25
N GLY A 21 -14.14 -6.01 -11.99
CA GLY A 21 -15.27 -5.09 -11.96
C GLY A 21 -15.27 -4.20 -10.70
N PHE A 22 -16.08 -3.13 -10.76
CA PHE A 22 -16.19 -2.12 -9.70
C PHE A 22 -16.38 -2.71 -8.29
N ARG A 23 -17.29 -3.67 -8.13
CA ARG A 23 -17.56 -4.27 -6.81
C ARG A 23 -16.33 -4.94 -6.21
N SER A 24 -15.60 -5.72 -7.01
CA SER A 24 -14.37 -6.39 -6.57
C SER A 24 -13.32 -5.36 -6.15
N MET A 25 -13.10 -4.34 -6.96
CA MET A 25 -12.13 -3.29 -6.66
C MET A 25 -12.54 -2.46 -5.43
N PHE A 26 -13.83 -2.17 -5.28
CA PHE A 26 -14.34 -1.46 -4.11
C PHE A 26 -14.01 -2.18 -2.79
N PHE A 27 -14.29 -3.49 -2.71
CA PHE A 27 -14.00 -4.26 -1.50
C PHE A 27 -12.51 -4.41 -1.24
N VAL A 28 -11.67 -4.54 -2.29
CA VAL A 28 -10.21 -4.56 -2.14
C VAL A 28 -9.70 -3.21 -1.60
N MET A 29 -10.16 -2.10 -2.16
CA MET A 29 -9.78 -0.76 -1.70
C MET A 29 -10.28 -0.47 -0.28
N LEU A 30 -11.51 -0.89 0.04
CA LEU A 30 -12.06 -0.78 1.39
C LEU A 30 -11.19 -1.54 2.39
N GLY A 31 -10.85 -2.81 2.11
CA GLY A 31 -9.97 -3.62 2.95
C GLY A 31 -8.58 -3.01 3.11
N PHE A 32 -8.01 -2.45 2.05
CA PHE A 32 -6.73 -1.76 2.09
C PHE A 32 -6.76 -0.48 2.94
N THR A 33 -7.91 0.22 2.98
CA THR A 33 -8.07 1.44 3.79
C THR A 33 -8.17 1.13 5.28
N PHE A 34 -8.75 -0.03 5.65
CA PHE A 34 -8.84 -0.52 7.03
C PHE A 34 -7.49 -1.09 7.49
N PHE A 35 -6.50 -0.23 7.57
CA PHE A 35 -5.15 -0.59 7.98
C PHE A 35 -4.79 0.06 9.32
N SER A 36 -4.18 -0.69 10.22
CA SER A 36 -3.85 -0.25 11.58
C SER A 36 -3.00 1.04 11.63
N ALA A 37 -2.12 1.24 10.64
CA ALA A 37 -1.34 2.46 10.55
C ALA A 37 -2.20 3.70 10.29
N SER A 38 -3.23 3.60 9.46
CA SER A 38 -4.20 4.69 9.23
C SER A 38 -4.94 5.05 10.52
N MET A 39 -5.32 4.04 11.32
CA MET A 39 -5.94 4.25 12.63
C MET A 39 -5.01 4.96 13.60
N SER A 40 -3.71 4.63 13.59
CA SER A 40 -2.70 5.30 14.43
C SER A 40 -2.50 6.76 14.06
N VAL A 41 -2.55 7.09 12.77
CA VAL A 41 -2.50 8.48 12.29
C VAL A 41 -3.75 9.24 12.77
N GLY A 42 -4.93 8.64 12.63
CA GLY A 42 -6.18 9.21 13.12
C GLY A 42 -6.16 9.47 14.64
N ALA A 43 -5.64 8.52 15.42
CA ALA A 43 -5.49 8.68 16.87
C ALA A 43 -4.54 9.84 17.24
N LYS A 44 -3.42 9.99 16.51
CA LYS A 44 -2.47 11.10 16.74
C LYS A 44 -3.09 12.45 16.41
N LEU A 45 -3.83 12.55 15.31
CA LEU A 45 -4.55 13.77 14.92
C LEU A 45 -5.63 14.12 15.97
N GLY A 46 -6.40 13.13 16.45
CA GLY A 46 -7.44 13.32 17.44
C GLY A 46 -6.91 13.72 18.82
N ASN A 47 -5.67 13.37 19.17
CA ASN A 47 -5.02 13.81 20.40
C ASN A 47 -4.46 15.24 20.34
N GLY A 48 -4.24 15.77 19.14
CA GLY A 48 -3.62 17.08 18.93
C GLY A 48 -4.57 18.20 18.49
N LEU A 49 -5.81 17.87 18.15
CA LEU A 49 -6.81 18.80 17.61
C LEU A 49 -8.12 18.69 18.37
N ASP A 50 -8.86 19.79 18.43
CA ASP A 50 -10.25 19.76 18.87
C ASP A 50 -11.10 18.97 17.86
N PHE A 51 -12.24 18.43 18.33
CA PHE A 51 -13.08 17.55 17.48
C PHE A 51 -13.49 18.20 16.16
N SER A 52 -13.84 19.49 16.16
CA SER A 52 -14.22 20.22 14.96
C SER A 52 -13.04 20.39 13.99
N GLU A 53 -11.86 20.69 14.50
CA GLU A 53 -10.63 20.82 13.73
C GLU A 53 -10.20 19.48 13.14
N PHE A 54 -10.32 18.41 13.93
CA PHE A 54 -10.06 17.04 13.48
C PHE A 54 -10.97 16.65 12.31
N VAL A 55 -12.28 16.88 12.43
CA VAL A 55 -13.25 16.56 11.37
C VAL A 55 -12.96 17.39 10.12
N LEU A 56 -12.67 18.68 10.27
CA LEU A 56 -12.35 19.56 9.15
C LEU A 56 -11.06 19.10 8.44
N ALA A 57 -10.01 18.77 9.19
CA ALA A 57 -8.76 18.27 8.63
C ALA A 57 -8.96 16.93 7.87
N CYS A 58 -9.77 16.02 8.41
CA CYS A 58 -10.11 14.77 7.75
C CYS A 58 -10.90 14.99 6.45
N ILE A 59 -11.86 15.91 6.45
CA ILE A 59 -12.66 16.21 5.25
C ILE A 59 -11.77 16.84 4.17
N ILE A 60 -11.00 17.87 4.51
CA ILE A 60 -10.14 18.56 3.53
C ILE A 60 -9.08 17.59 2.98
N GLY A 61 -8.37 16.89 3.85
CA GLY A 61 -7.39 15.89 3.44
C GLY A 61 -7.99 14.78 2.61
N GLY A 62 -9.17 14.28 3.01
CA GLY A 62 -9.92 13.27 2.27
C GLY A 62 -10.35 13.73 0.87
N ILE A 63 -10.80 14.96 0.71
CA ILE A 63 -11.17 15.54 -0.60
C ILE A 63 -9.93 15.63 -1.49
N ILE A 64 -8.82 16.18 -0.99
CA ILE A 64 -7.57 16.30 -1.76
C ILE A 64 -7.08 14.93 -2.23
N LEU A 65 -7.03 13.96 -1.32
CA LEU A 65 -6.62 12.59 -1.64
C LEU A 65 -7.59 11.92 -2.63
N SER A 66 -8.89 12.12 -2.48
CA SER A 66 -9.89 11.53 -3.37
C SER A 66 -9.77 12.06 -4.79
N ILE A 67 -9.51 13.34 -4.97
CA ILE A 67 -9.27 13.93 -6.30
C ILE A 67 -8.01 13.34 -6.91
N TYR A 68 -6.91 13.35 -6.17
CA TYR A 68 -5.62 12.82 -6.65
C TYR A 68 -5.70 11.33 -7.01
N CYS A 69 -6.20 10.51 -6.08
CA CYS A 69 -6.35 9.07 -6.29
C CYS A 69 -7.36 8.77 -7.40
N GLY A 70 -8.44 9.55 -7.50
CA GLY A 70 -9.45 9.41 -8.55
C GLY A 70 -8.89 9.63 -9.95
N ILE A 71 -8.05 10.64 -10.14
CA ILE A 71 -7.36 10.89 -11.42
C ILE A 71 -6.42 9.71 -11.77
N LEU A 72 -5.62 9.25 -10.82
CA LEU A 72 -4.72 8.13 -11.04
C LEU A 72 -5.48 6.82 -11.32
N ALA A 73 -6.56 6.57 -10.59
CA ALA A 73 -7.41 5.41 -10.79
C ALA A 73 -8.08 5.43 -12.17
N TYR A 74 -8.54 6.60 -12.63
CA TYR A 74 -9.08 6.77 -13.98
C TYR A 74 -8.05 6.42 -15.04
N ILE A 75 -6.83 7.00 -14.96
CA ILE A 75 -5.74 6.73 -15.89
C ILE A 75 -5.37 5.23 -15.89
N GLY A 76 -5.23 4.63 -14.71
CA GLY A 76 -4.92 3.21 -14.58
C GLY A 76 -6.01 2.30 -15.16
N SER A 77 -7.28 2.63 -14.90
CA SER A 77 -8.43 1.88 -15.42
C SER A 77 -8.56 1.99 -16.94
N ASP A 78 -8.37 3.18 -17.49
CA ASP A 78 -8.46 3.43 -18.94
C ASP A 78 -7.32 2.74 -19.70
N THR A 79 -6.08 2.90 -19.23
CA THR A 79 -4.91 2.36 -19.91
C THR A 79 -4.64 0.89 -19.61
N GLY A 80 -5.10 0.37 -18.47
CA GLY A 80 -4.76 -0.97 -17.97
C GLY A 80 -3.28 -1.13 -17.61
N LEU A 81 -2.53 -0.03 -17.49
CA LEU A 81 -1.10 -0.05 -17.18
C LEU A 81 -0.86 -0.12 -15.67
N THR A 82 0.12 -0.92 -15.29
CA THR A 82 0.65 -0.91 -13.92
C THR A 82 1.34 0.41 -13.61
N MET A 83 1.54 0.71 -12.33
CA MET A 83 2.20 1.95 -11.89
C MET A 83 3.60 2.10 -12.52
N ASP A 84 4.37 1.02 -12.58
CA ASP A 84 5.71 1.02 -13.18
C ASP A 84 5.68 1.35 -14.67
N LEU A 85 4.72 0.80 -15.41
CA LEU A 85 4.54 1.10 -16.84
C LEU A 85 4.06 2.53 -17.07
N LEU A 86 3.19 3.06 -16.21
CA LEU A 86 2.78 4.46 -16.25
C LEU A 86 3.97 5.39 -15.99
N CYS A 87 4.77 5.10 -14.98
CA CYS A 87 5.99 5.84 -14.69
C CYS A 87 7.00 5.77 -15.85
N ARG A 88 7.12 4.61 -16.49
CA ARG A 88 7.99 4.45 -17.66
C ARG A 88 7.50 5.24 -18.87
N LYS A 89 6.20 5.35 -19.04
CA LYS A 89 5.58 6.16 -20.11
C LYS A 89 5.74 7.66 -19.84
N ALA A 90 5.60 8.08 -18.58
CA ALA A 90 5.67 9.49 -18.19
C ALA A 90 7.11 10.02 -18.08
N PHE A 91 8.03 9.25 -17.49
CA PHE A 91 9.40 9.67 -17.16
C PHE A 91 10.48 9.00 -18.02
N GLY A 92 10.06 8.14 -18.96
CA GLY A 92 10.97 7.36 -19.79
C GLY A 92 11.69 6.24 -19.03
N LYS A 93 12.49 5.44 -19.77
CA LYS A 93 13.14 4.24 -19.23
C LYS A 93 14.07 4.53 -18.04
N LYS A 94 14.85 5.63 -18.09
CA LYS A 94 15.77 5.98 -17.00
C LYS A 94 15.04 6.59 -15.79
N GLY A 95 14.02 7.42 -16.03
CA GLY A 95 13.26 8.05 -14.95
C GLY A 95 12.38 7.05 -14.18
N SER A 96 11.89 5.99 -14.82
CA SER A 96 11.11 4.95 -14.15
C SER A 96 11.89 4.19 -13.07
N TYR A 97 13.20 4.03 -13.21
CA TYR A 97 14.02 3.41 -12.16
C TYR A 97 13.99 4.18 -10.84
N LEU A 98 13.99 5.52 -10.92
CA LEU A 98 13.87 6.34 -9.72
C LEU A 98 12.51 6.15 -9.05
N SER A 99 11.43 6.12 -9.83
CA SER A 99 10.08 5.88 -9.32
C SER A 99 9.96 4.51 -8.66
N SER A 100 10.46 3.45 -9.31
CA SER A 100 10.45 2.09 -8.75
C SER A 100 11.31 1.99 -7.48
N LEU A 101 12.45 2.67 -7.44
CA LEU A 101 13.29 2.72 -6.23
C LEU A 101 12.56 3.38 -5.06
N VAL A 102 11.94 4.55 -5.29
CA VAL A 102 11.19 5.27 -4.26
C VAL A 102 10.01 4.45 -3.76
N LEU A 103 9.24 3.83 -4.68
CA LEU A 103 8.14 2.94 -4.30
C LEU A 103 8.64 1.73 -3.50
N GLY A 104 9.71 1.06 -3.95
CA GLY A 104 10.29 -0.08 -3.26
C GLY A 104 10.75 0.26 -1.84
N LEU A 105 11.48 1.37 -1.68
CA LEU A 105 11.93 1.83 -0.35
C LEU A 105 10.74 2.18 0.55
N THR A 106 9.70 2.80 0.00
CA THR A 106 8.47 3.12 0.74
C THR A 106 7.78 1.84 1.21
N GLN A 107 7.68 0.82 0.37
CA GLN A 107 7.07 -0.47 0.74
C GLN A 107 7.87 -1.20 1.82
N ILE A 108 9.21 -1.16 1.76
CA ILE A 108 10.07 -1.71 2.81
C ILE A 108 9.81 -0.98 4.14
N GLY A 109 9.70 0.35 4.10
CA GLY A 109 9.36 1.15 5.29
C GLY A 109 8.00 0.77 5.89
N TRP A 110 6.97 0.66 5.05
CA TRP A 110 5.63 0.23 5.48
C TRP A 110 5.59 -1.20 6.02
N PHE A 111 6.35 -2.11 5.43
CA PHE A 111 6.51 -3.46 5.95
C PHE A 111 7.08 -3.44 7.37
N GLY A 112 8.15 -2.67 7.61
CA GLY A 112 8.72 -2.50 8.94
C GLY A 112 7.73 -1.93 9.97
N VAL A 113 6.93 -0.93 9.57
CA VAL A 113 5.84 -0.39 10.42
C VAL A 113 4.82 -1.47 10.73
N GLY A 114 4.39 -2.26 9.75
CA GLY A 114 3.43 -3.36 9.96
C GLY A 114 3.93 -4.41 10.94
N VAL A 115 5.20 -4.83 10.80
CA VAL A 115 5.85 -5.76 11.73
C VAL A 115 5.90 -5.19 13.14
N ALA A 116 6.30 -3.92 13.30
CA ALA A 116 6.39 -3.26 14.60
C ALA A 116 5.02 -3.11 15.28
N MET A 117 3.97 -2.77 14.52
CA MET A 117 2.60 -2.64 15.03
C MET A 117 2.01 -3.97 15.52
N PHE A 118 2.49 -5.09 15.02
CA PHE A 118 2.14 -6.41 15.53
C PHE A 118 3.03 -6.81 16.71
N SER A 119 4.34 -6.70 16.57
CA SER A 119 5.30 -7.28 17.50
C SER A 119 5.37 -6.53 18.84
N ILE A 120 5.33 -5.19 18.83
CA ILE A 120 5.48 -4.40 20.06
C ILE A 120 4.35 -4.65 21.06
N PRO A 121 3.06 -4.47 20.72
CA PRO A 121 1.98 -4.74 21.66
C PRO A 121 1.88 -6.21 22.05
N THR A 122 2.21 -7.12 21.12
CA THR A 122 2.19 -8.55 21.42
C THR A 122 3.29 -8.93 22.42
N ALA A 123 4.49 -8.39 22.26
CA ALA A 123 5.60 -8.61 23.18
C ALA A 123 5.28 -8.10 24.59
N GLN A 124 4.66 -6.92 24.69
CA GLN A 124 4.20 -6.35 25.97
C GLN A 124 3.14 -7.22 26.63
N LEU A 125 2.20 -7.72 25.86
CA LEU A 125 1.13 -8.61 26.37
C LEU A 125 1.68 -9.95 26.89
N LEU A 126 2.66 -10.51 26.18
CA LEU A 126 3.25 -11.82 26.51
C LEU A 126 4.43 -11.72 27.50
N GLY A 127 4.92 -10.53 27.81
CA GLY A 127 6.09 -10.31 28.66
C GLY A 127 7.41 -10.83 28.08
N ILE A 128 7.53 -10.85 26.75
CA ILE A 128 8.72 -11.33 26.02
C ILE A 128 9.50 -10.15 25.42
N ASN A 129 10.73 -10.43 25.02
CA ASN A 129 11.60 -9.42 24.42
C ASN A 129 11.04 -8.89 23.08
N GLU A 130 10.82 -7.57 22.99
CA GLU A 130 10.27 -6.90 21.80
C GLU A 130 11.11 -7.13 20.53
N TRP A 131 12.44 -7.07 20.66
CA TRP A 131 13.35 -7.27 19.55
C TRP A 131 13.31 -8.70 19.01
N ALA A 132 13.28 -9.68 19.91
CA ALA A 132 13.20 -11.08 19.53
C ALA A 132 11.91 -11.38 18.76
N LEU A 133 10.77 -10.86 19.25
CA LEU A 133 9.50 -11.04 18.56
C LEU A 133 9.42 -10.27 17.24
N THR A 134 9.99 -9.05 17.18
CA THR A 134 10.03 -8.26 15.94
C THR A 134 10.82 -8.96 14.84
N ILE A 135 11.98 -9.52 15.17
CA ILE A 135 12.79 -10.28 14.22
C ILE A 135 12.06 -11.54 13.77
N ALA A 136 11.51 -12.31 14.72
CA ALA A 136 10.77 -13.53 14.41
C ALA A 136 9.53 -13.27 13.53
N ALA A 137 8.74 -12.25 13.87
CA ALA A 137 7.56 -11.85 13.10
C ALA A 137 7.95 -11.35 11.69
N GLY A 138 8.99 -10.52 11.59
CA GLY A 138 9.48 -10.02 10.30
C GLY A 138 9.96 -11.16 9.39
N LEU A 139 10.72 -12.12 9.92
CA LEU A 139 11.14 -13.30 9.17
C LEU A 139 9.95 -14.15 8.73
N LEU A 140 9.01 -14.43 9.62
CA LEU A 140 7.83 -15.22 9.31
C LEU A 140 6.97 -14.54 8.21
N MET A 141 6.72 -13.25 8.33
CA MET A 141 5.97 -12.49 7.34
C MET A 141 6.70 -12.43 5.99
N THR A 142 8.04 -12.31 6.00
CA THR A 142 8.85 -12.34 4.77
C THR A 142 8.76 -13.72 4.10
N LEU A 143 8.86 -14.79 4.86
CA LEU A 143 8.74 -16.16 4.34
C LEU A 143 7.35 -16.42 3.74
N THR A 144 6.29 -16.00 4.43
CA THR A 144 4.91 -16.15 3.90
C THR A 144 4.70 -15.33 2.63
N ALA A 145 5.25 -14.12 2.55
CA ALA A 145 5.18 -13.31 1.34
C ALA A 145 5.98 -13.89 0.17
N ALA A 146 7.11 -14.58 0.45
CA ALA A 146 7.94 -15.20 -0.58
C ALA A 146 7.37 -16.52 -1.12
N THR A 147 6.53 -17.20 -0.34
CA THR A 147 5.92 -18.47 -0.75
C THR A 147 4.57 -18.33 -1.43
N GLY A 148 4.05 -17.11 -1.53
CA GLY A 148 2.83 -16.77 -2.27
C GLY A 148 1.59 -16.72 -1.48
#